data_d60d7d587d1e45740b3b37d124bd5067
#
_entry.id   d60d7d587d1e45740b3b37d124bd5067
#
_cell.length_a   1.000
_cell.length_b   1.000
_cell.length_c   1.000
_cell.angle_alpha   90.00
_cell.angle_beta   90.00
_cell.angle_gamma   90.00
#
_symmetry.space_group_name_H-M   'P 1'
#
loop_
_entity.id
_entity.type
_entity.pdbx_description
1 polymer ?
#
loop_
_entity_poly.entity_id
_entity_poly.type
_entity_poly.pdbx_seq_one_letter_code
_entity_poly.pdbx_strand_id
1 'polypeptide(L)'
;MERSTAEPTKAPRLPPRWFVRVAWVVHRAIHRLSGGRRGLWLPKPGKWGALRLATIGRRSGKRRVAILGYYEDGPNLVTLAMNGWGNGEPAWWLNLQAQPDTTVVLKDGPRAVRGRAAVGEERARLWARWREMGNEEIDGYATLRSSETAVVVLEPRPE
;
A
#
# COMPACT_ATOMS: atom_id res chain seq x y z
N MET A 1 18.47 18.37 40.41
CA MET A 1 17.16 17.73 40.21
C MET A 1 16.53 18.37 38.97
N GLU A 2 16.99 17.92 37.77
CA GLU A 2 16.53 18.45 36.49
C GLU A 2 15.22 17.75 36.09
N ARG A 3 14.18 18.53 36.01
CA ARG A 3 12.90 18.05 35.41
C ARG A 3 13.04 18.10 33.89
N SER A 4 13.27 16.94 33.32
CA SER A 4 13.12 16.77 31.86
C SER A 4 11.65 16.95 31.50
N THR A 5 11.31 18.11 30.95
CA THR A 5 10.01 18.35 30.31
C THR A 5 10.04 17.68 28.94
N ALA A 6 9.50 16.48 28.86
CA ALA A 6 9.21 15.84 27.59
C ALA A 6 8.13 16.70 26.90
N GLU A 7 8.49 17.31 25.78
CA GLU A 7 7.51 17.98 24.91
C GLU A 7 6.47 16.94 24.41
N PRO A 8 5.18 17.27 24.42
CA PRO A 8 4.15 16.38 23.88
C PRO A 8 4.36 16.21 22.38
N THR A 9 4.69 15.01 21.97
CA THR A 9 4.78 14.63 20.56
C THR A 9 3.43 14.91 19.90
N LYS A 10 3.41 15.93 19.03
CA LYS A 10 2.20 16.36 18.33
C LYS A 10 1.70 15.21 17.47
N ALA A 11 0.49 14.72 17.73
CA ALA A 11 -0.12 13.64 16.96
C ALA A 11 -0.11 13.99 15.45
N PRO A 12 0.26 13.04 14.56
CA PRO A 12 0.32 13.29 13.14
C PRO A 12 -1.07 13.65 12.61
N ARG A 13 -1.18 14.81 11.96
CA ARG A 13 -2.43 15.29 11.37
C ARG A 13 -2.52 14.74 9.95
N LEU A 14 -3.47 13.86 9.72
CA LEU A 14 -3.82 13.43 8.36
C LEU A 14 -4.41 14.61 7.57
N PRO A 15 -4.06 14.74 6.26
CA PRO A 15 -4.74 15.68 5.40
C PRO A 15 -6.24 15.38 5.33
N PRO A 16 -7.10 16.39 5.13
CA PRO A 16 -8.54 16.18 5.09
C PRO A 16 -8.92 15.15 4.01
N ARG A 17 -9.90 14.29 4.30
CA ARG A 17 -10.33 13.20 3.41
C ARG A 17 -10.70 13.66 1.99
N TRP A 18 -11.23 14.87 1.85
CA TRP A 18 -11.54 15.43 0.53
C TRP A 18 -10.28 15.67 -0.30
N PHE A 19 -9.19 16.13 0.32
CA PHE A 19 -7.90 16.34 -0.35
C PHE A 19 -7.31 15.01 -0.84
N VAL A 20 -7.35 13.99 0.01
CA VAL A 20 -6.91 12.63 -0.36
C VAL A 20 -7.75 12.09 -1.53
N ARG A 21 -9.08 12.29 -1.49
CA ARG A 21 -9.98 11.91 -2.59
C ARG A 21 -9.67 12.65 -3.89
N VAL A 22 -9.47 13.96 -3.82
CA VAL A 22 -9.13 14.78 -5.00
C VAL A 22 -7.78 14.34 -5.58
N ALA A 23 -6.76 14.16 -4.75
CA ALA A 23 -5.46 13.66 -5.17
C ALA A 23 -5.57 12.29 -5.87
N TRP A 24 -6.40 11.38 -5.34
CA TRP A 24 -6.66 10.08 -5.96
C TRP A 24 -7.43 10.17 -7.28
N VAL A 25 -8.40 11.08 -7.39
CA VAL A 25 -9.16 11.30 -8.63
C VAL A 25 -8.25 11.87 -9.72
N VAL A 26 -7.44 12.86 -9.39
CA VAL A 26 -6.45 13.46 -10.31
C VAL A 26 -5.43 12.43 -10.75
N HIS A 27 -4.88 11.65 -9.81
CA HIS A 27 -3.92 10.60 -10.13
C HIS A 27 -4.52 9.53 -11.05
N ARG A 28 -5.77 9.09 -10.80
CA ARG A 28 -6.49 8.18 -11.69
C ARG A 28 -6.76 8.75 -13.08
N ALA A 29 -7.09 10.06 -13.17
CA ALA A 29 -7.33 10.73 -14.44
C ALA A 29 -6.04 10.80 -15.27
N ILE A 30 -4.92 11.18 -14.67
CA ILE A 30 -3.60 11.19 -15.32
C ILE A 30 -3.24 9.77 -15.81
N HIS A 31 -3.50 8.76 -14.99
CA HIS A 31 -3.21 7.38 -15.33
C HIS A 31 -4.07 6.89 -16.53
N ARG A 32 -5.36 7.23 -16.57
CA ARG A 32 -6.26 6.89 -17.69
C ARG A 32 -5.87 7.60 -18.99
N LEU A 33 -5.51 8.89 -18.92
CA LEU A 33 -5.16 9.71 -20.08
C LEU A 33 -3.79 9.35 -20.67
N SER A 34 -2.91 8.72 -19.88
CA SER A 34 -1.54 8.36 -20.30
C SER A 34 -1.37 6.90 -20.74
N GLY A 35 -2.45 6.18 -21.04
CA GLY A 35 -2.38 4.78 -21.44
C GLY A 35 -1.88 3.83 -20.34
N GLY A 36 -2.00 4.21 -19.09
CA GLY A 36 -1.67 3.38 -17.93
C GLY A 36 -0.18 3.25 -17.61
N ARG A 37 0.70 3.95 -18.30
CA ARG A 37 2.16 3.87 -18.08
C ARG A 37 2.74 5.03 -17.26
N ARG A 38 2.10 6.20 -17.28
CA ARG A 38 2.53 7.34 -16.45
C ARG A 38 2.01 7.17 -15.02
N GLY A 39 2.85 7.53 -14.03
CA GLY A 39 2.50 7.42 -12.60
C GLY A 39 2.91 6.10 -11.96
N LEU A 40 3.60 5.21 -12.68
CA LEU A 40 4.27 4.04 -12.12
C LEU A 40 5.79 4.28 -12.13
N TRP A 41 6.46 3.91 -11.05
CA TRP A 41 7.91 3.97 -10.95
C TRP A 41 8.46 2.80 -10.15
N LEU A 42 9.67 2.39 -10.47
CA LEU A 42 10.37 1.32 -9.76
C LEU A 42 10.89 1.82 -8.41
N PRO A 43 10.90 0.96 -7.39
CA PRO A 43 11.53 1.29 -6.11
C PRO A 43 13.04 1.51 -6.30
N LYS A 44 13.58 2.34 -5.43
CA LYS A 44 15.03 2.61 -5.33
C LYS A 44 15.47 2.35 -3.89
N PRO A 45 16.78 2.20 -3.62
CA PRO A 45 17.25 2.11 -2.24
C PRO A 45 16.71 3.24 -1.38
N GLY A 46 16.01 2.89 -0.28
CA GLY A 46 15.39 3.83 0.62
C GLY A 46 14.12 4.54 0.09
N LYS A 47 13.58 4.13 -1.07
CA LYS A 47 12.36 4.71 -1.66
C LYS A 47 11.45 3.63 -2.24
N TRP A 48 10.18 3.67 -1.89
CA TRP A 48 9.15 2.80 -2.47
C TRP A 48 8.84 3.17 -3.93
N GLY A 49 8.36 2.19 -4.67
CA GLY A 49 7.85 2.35 -6.03
C GLY A 49 6.33 2.42 -6.06
N ALA A 50 5.76 2.55 -7.25
CA ALA A 50 4.31 2.49 -7.46
C ALA A 50 3.95 1.43 -8.49
N LEU A 51 2.97 0.59 -8.14
CA LEU A 51 2.40 -0.44 -9.01
C LEU A 51 0.90 -0.24 -9.19
N ARG A 52 0.36 -0.86 -10.22
CA ARG A 52 -1.07 -0.99 -10.46
C ARG A 52 -1.52 -2.42 -10.18
N LEU A 53 -2.39 -2.59 -9.21
CA LEU A 53 -3.00 -3.87 -8.86
C LEU A 53 -4.37 -3.97 -9.50
N ALA A 54 -4.65 -5.05 -10.23
CA ALA A 54 -5.99 -5.40 -10.66
C ALA A 54 -6.61 -6.36 -9.63
N THR A 55 -7.90 -6.21 -9.34
CA THR A 55 -8.67 -7.15 -8.53
C THR A 55 -10.05 -7.34 -9.13
N ILE A 56 -10.72 -8.41 -8.76
CA ILE A 56 -12.13 -8.62 -9.10
C ILE A 56 -13.00 -8.25 -7.91
N GLY A 57 -13.95 -7.37 -8.13
CA GLY A 57 -14.89 -6.95 -7.08
C GLY A 57 -15.63 -8.15 -6.52
N ARG A 58 -15.42 -8.46 -5.23
CA ARG A 58 -15.99 -9.63 -4.56
C ARG A 58 -17.53 -9.66 -4.56
N ARG A 59 -18.17 -8.51 -4.73
CA ARG A 59 -19.64 -8.37 -4.78
C ARG A 59 -20.17 -8.18 -6.20
N SER A 60 -19.41 -7.50 -7.07
CA SER A 60 -19.86 -7.11 -8.40
C SER A 60 -19.33 -7.97 -9.53
N GLY A 61 -18.26 -8.76 -9.30
CA GLY A 61 -17.51 -9.46 -10.33
C GLY A 61 -16.79 -8.56 -11.34
N LYS A 62 -16.84 -7.24 -11.15
CA LYS A 62 -16.22 -6.27 -12.05
C LYS A 62 -14.75 -6.08 -11.71
N ARG A 63 -13.94 -5.90 -12.76
CA ARG A 63 -12.52 -5.55 -12.60
C ARG A 63 -12.37 -4.20 -11.91
N ARG A 64 -11.51 -4.16 -10.90
CA ARG A 64 -11.15 -2.97 -10.14
C ARG A 64 -9.64 -2.77 -10.20
N VAL A 65 -9.20 -1.55 -10.12
CA VAL A 65 -7.78 -1.18 -10.19
C VAL A 65 -7.44 -0.25 -9.03
N ALA A 66 -6.33 -0.52 -8.38
CA ALA A 66 -5.72 0.33 -7.37
C ALA A 66 -4.26 0.62 -7.72
N ILE A 67 -3.79 1.82 -7.39
CA ILE A 67 -2.38 2.19 -7.46
C ILE A 67 -1.84 2.18 -6.04
N LEU A 68 -0.77 1.43 -5.83
CA LEU A 68 -0.22 1.15 -4.50
C LEU A 68 1.27 1.43 -4.47
N GLY A 69 1.74 1.96 -3.35
CA GLY A 69 3.17 1.99 -3.04
C GLY A 69 3.67 0.58 -2.73
N TYR A 70 4.88 0.25 -3.15
CA TYR A 70 5.49 -1.05 -2.90
C TYR A 70 7.00 -0.98 -2.82
N TYR A 71 7.59 -2.01 -2.26
CA TYR A 71 9.02 -2.32 -2.41
C TYR A 71 9.22 -3.80 -2.74
N GLU A 72 10.42 -4.15 -3.16
CA GLU A 72 10.78 -5.54 -3.46
C GLU A 72 11.43 -6.20 -2.25
N ASP A 73 11.00 -7.43 -1.96
CA ASP A 73 11.59 -8.32 -0.95
C ASP A 73 11.93 -9.65 -1.64
N GLY A 74 13.16 -9.74 -2.18
CA GLY A 74 13.50 -10.82 -3.09
C GLY A 74 12.60 -10.81 -4.32
N PRO A 75 11.95 -11.93 -4.67
CA PRO A 75 11.02 -12.01 -5.79
C PRO A 75 9.65 -11.41 -5.48
N ASN A 76 9.34 -11.13 -4.21
CA ASN A 76 8.06 -10.67 -3.75
C ASN A 76 7.93 -9.14 -3.81
N LEU A 77 6.70 -8.67 -4.02
CA LEU A 77 6.35 -7.26 -3.89
C LEU A 77 5.58 -7.07 -2.60
N VAL A 78 5.89 -6.03 -1.85
CA VAL A 78 5.30 -5.78 -0.53
C VAL A 78 4.58 -4.44 -0.52
N THR A 79 3.33 -4.43 -0.10
CA THR A 79 2.50 -3.23 0.03
C THR A 79 1.74 -3.22 1.35
N LEU A 80 1.09 -2.10 1.67
CA LEU A 80 0.29 -1.93 2.88
C LEU A 80 -1.18 -1.71 2.55
N ALA A 81 -2.07 -2.43 3.23
CA ALA A 81 -3.51 -2.19 3.16
C ALA A 81 -3.93 -1.09 4.15
N MET A 82 -3.39 0.10 3.97
CA MET A 82 -3.53 1.20 4.94
C MET A 82 -4.83 2.01 4.80
N ASN A 83 -5.54 1.91 3.70
CA ASN A 83 -6.78 2.67 3.44
C ASN A 83 -6.64 4.19 3.69
N GLY A 84 -5.49 4.79 3.30
CA GLY A 84 -5.19 6.19 3.62
C GLY A 84 -5.14 6.48 5.12
N TRP A 85 -4.81 5.49 5.93
CA TRP A 85 -4.80 5.49 7.40
C TRP A 85 -6.18 5.73 8.04
N GLY A 86 -7.24 5.54 7.25
CA GLY A 86 -8.61 5.55 7.74
C GLY A 86 -9.08 4.18 8.23
N ASN A 87 -10.20 4.16 8.95
CA ASN A 87 -10.82 2.92 9.41
C ASN A 87 -11.41 2.11 8.26
N GLY A 88 -11.54 0.82 8.49
CA GLY A 88 -11.98 -0.15 7.50
C GLY A 88 -10.86 -0.61 6.57
N GLU A 89 -11.07 -1.77 5.95
CA GLU A 89 -10.13 -2.31 4.99
C GLU A 89 -10.35 -1.70 3.60
N PRO A 90 -9.27 -1.43 2.83
CA PRO A 90 -9.43 -0.99 1.45
C PRO A 90 -10.10 -2.08 0.61
N ALA A 91 -10.98 -1.67 -0.30
CA ALA A 91 -11.77 -2.60 -1.10
C ALA A 91 -10.88 -3.56 -1.92
N TRP A 92 -9.74 -3.09 -2.41
CA TRP A 92 -8.80 -3.94 -3.16
C TRP A 92 -8.25 -5.09 -2.31
N TRP A 93 -8.01 -4.86 -1.01
CA TRP A 93 -7.51 -5.90 -0.11
C TRP A 93 -8.59 -6.94 0.16
N LEU A 94 -9.82 -6.52 0.42
CA LEU A 94 -10.96 -7.44 0.58
C LEU A 94 -11.22 -8.26 -0.68
N ASN A 95 -11.08 -7.66 -1.86
CA ASN A 95 -11.20 -8.37 -3.14
C ASN A 95 -10.07 -9.39 -3.32
N LEU A 96 -8.83 -8.99 -2.97
CA LEU A 96 -7.66 -9.86 -3.10
C LEU A 96 -7.73 -11.06 -2.14
N GLN A 97 -8.26 -10.86 -0.93
CA GLN A 97 -8.50 -11.97 0.01
C GLN A 97 -9.52 -12.97 -0.55
N ALA A 98 -10.57 -12.48 -1.20
CA ALA A 98 -11.58 -13.33 -1.82
C ALA A 98 -11.04 -14.05 -3.07
N GLN A 99 -10.18 -13.41 -3.84
CA GLN A 99 -9.55 -13.96 -5.05
C GLN A 99 -8.08 -13.53 -5.08
N PRO A 100 -7.18 -14.35 -4.50
CA PRO A 100 -5.77 -13.96 -4.29
C PRO A 100 -4.92 -13.94 -5.54
N ASP A 101 -5.31 -14.66 -6.59
CA ASP A 101 -4.57 -14.72 -7.85
C ASP A 101 -4.94 -13.56 -8.75
N THR A 102 -3.94 -12.78 -9.16
CA THR A 102 -4.16 -11.57 -9.95
C THR A 102 -2.92 -11.16 -10.75
N THR A 103 -3.02 -10.00 -11.37
CA THR A 103 -1.93 -9.38 -12.12
C THR A 103 -1.65 -7.99 -11.59
N VAL A 104 -0.37 -7.69 -11.40
CA VAL A 104 0.12 -6.33 -11.18
C VAL A 104 0.80 -5.81 -12.44
N VAL A 105 0.78 -4.49 -12.61
CA VAL A 105 1.56 -3.82 -13.65
C VAL A 105 2.57 -2.93 -12.96
N LEU A 106 3.82 -3.17 -13.24
CA LEU A 106 4.97 -2.37 -12.82
C LEU A 106 5.43 -1.46 -13.94
N LYS A 107 6.37 -0.58 -13.66
CA LYS A 107 6.99 0.27 -14.68
C LYS A 107 7.58 -0.54 -15.84
N ASP A 108 8.13 -1.71 -15.54
CA ASP A 108 8.79 -2.61 -16.47
C ASP A 108 7.87 -3.69 -17.09
N GLY A 109 6.61 -3.75 -16.69
CA GLY A 109 5.62 -4.63 -17.31
C GLY A 109 4.70 -5.37 -16.33
N PRO A 110 3.79 -6.21 -16.86
CA PRO A 110 2.87 -6.99 -16.04
C PRO A 110 3.56 -8.19 -15.38
N ARG A 111 3.05 -8.58 -14.21
CA ARG A 111 3.45 -9.81 -13.50
C ARG A 111 2.23 -10.50 -12.89
N ALA A 112 2.13 -11.80 -13.09
CA ALA A 112 1.16 -12.63 -12.39
C ALA A 112 1.61 -12.84 -10.94
N VAL A 113 0.71 -12.61 -9.99
CA VAL A 113 1.02 -12.69 -8.56
C VAL A 113 -0.11 -13.34 -7.77
N ARG A 114 0.24 -13.83 -6.59
CA ARG A 114 -0.70 -14.27 -5.55
C ARG A 114 -0.52 -13.41 -4.31
N GLY A 115 -1.61 -12.82 -3.83
CA GLY A 115 -1.61 -11.97 -2.65
C GLY A 115 -1.89 -12.74 -1.37
N ARG A 116 -1.16 -12.42 -0.31
CA ARG A 116 -1.41 -12.90 1.05
C ARG A 116 -1.00 -11.86 2.09
N ALA A 117 -1.50 -11.99 3.31
CA ALA A 117 -1.00 -11.22 4.43
C ALA A 117 0.30 -11.84 4.98
N ALA A 118 1.25 -11.00 5.34
CA ALA A 118 2.39 -11.40 6.16
C ALA A 118 1.95 -11.53 7.62
N VAL A 119 2.47 -12.52 8.32
CA VAL A 119 2.17 -12.78 9.73
C VAL A 119 3.45 -13.02 10.54
N GLY A 120 3.37 -12.86 11.87
CA GLY A 120 4.47 -13.15 12.78
C GLY A 120 5.73 -12.35 12.49
N GLU A 121 6.87 -13.04 12.50
CA GLU A 121 8.19 -12.42 12.29
C GLU A 121 8.36 -11.83 10.89
N GLU A 122 7.79 -12.46 9.87
CA GLU A 122 7.79 -11.92 8.51
C GLU A 122 7.11 -10.54 8.49
N ARG A 123 5.94 -10.41 9.10
CA ARG A 123 5.22 -9.14 9.20
C ARG A 123 6.07 -8.09 9.91
N ALA A 124 6.66 -8.43 11.04
CA ALA A 124 7.49 -7.50 11.81
C ALA A 124 8.69 -6.98 10.99
N ARG A 125 9.38 -7.89 10.29
CA ARG A 125 10.52 -7.58 9.42
C ARG A 125 10.10 -6.66 8.26
N LEU A 126 9.01 -6.98 7.58
CA LEU A 126 8.52 -6.20 6.44
C LEU A 126 7.99 -4.83 6.87
N TRP A 127 7.35 -4.75 8.03
CA TRP A 127 6.92 -3.46 8.61
C TRP A 127 8.11 -2.56 8.95
N ALA A 128 9.15 -3.11 9.59
CA ALA A 128 10.37 -2.38 9.89
C ALA A 128 11.01 -1.79 8.63
N ARG A 129 11.01 -2.54 7.53
CA ARG A 129 11.53 -2.06 6.25
C ARG A 129 10.71 -0.92 5.66
N TRP A 130 9.39 -0.91 5.83
CA TRP A 130 8.56 0.23 5.45
C TRP A 130 8.93 1.51 6.22
N ARG A 131 9.27 1.39 7.50
CA ARG A 131 9.78 2.52 8.31
C ARG A 131 11.05 3.11 7.71
N GLU A 132 11.99 2.28 7.30
CA GLU A 132 13.29 2.68 6.74
C GLU A 132 13.15 3.43 5.40
N MET A 133 12.03 3.27 4.71
CA MET A 133 11.78 3.93 3.41
C MET A 133 11.30 5.38 3.53
N GLY A 134 11.72 6.09 4.56
CA GLY A 134 11.40 7.50 4.78
C GLY A 134 10.01 7.71 5.37
N ASN A 135 9.45 6.69 5.99
CA ASN A 135 8.12 6.72 6.59
C ASN A 135 8.17 6.33 8.07
N GLU A 136 9.05 6.98 8.84
CA GLU A 136 9.21 6.73 10.28
C GLU A 136 7.91 6.94 11.07
N GLU A 137 6.97 7.72 10.50
CA GLU A 137 5.68 8.03 11.13
C GLU A 137 4.62 6.93 10.93
N ILE A 138 4.90 5.85 10.19
CA ILE A 138 3.87 4.83 9.91
C ILE A 138 3.31 4.18 11.17
N ASP A 139 4.10 4.05 12.21
CA ASP A 139 3.61 3.53 13.50
C ASP A 139 2.56 4.45 14.11
N GLY A 140 2.80 5.77 14.06
CA GLY A 140 1.85 6.77 14.52
C GLY A 140 0.57 6.78 13.68
N TYR A 141 0.68 6.70 12.36
CA TYR A 141 -0.48 6.62 11.48
C TYR A 141 -1.28 5.33 11.67
N ALA A 142 -0.61 4.21 11.90
CA ALA A 142 -1.26 2.94 12.14
C ALA A 142 -2.15 2.95 13.38
N THR A 143 -1.80 3.73 14.41
CA THR A 143 -2.62 3.89 15.63
C THR A 143 -3.93 4.63 15.40
N LEU A 144 -4.06 5.36 14.27
CA LEU A 144 -5.30 6.06 13.91
C LEU A 144 -6.38 5.11 13.39
N ARG A 145 -6.02 3.87 13.11
CA ARG A 145 -6.93 2.83 12.65
C ARG A 145 -7.42 1.97 13.80
N SER A 146 -8.66 1.54 13.72
CA SER A 146 -9.28 0.63 14.70
C SER A 146 -8.84 -0.83 14.53
N SER A 147 -8.21 -1.18 13.40
CA SER A 147 -7.71 -2.51 13.08
C SER A 147 -6.26 -2.49 12.66
N GLU A 148 -5.57 -3.61 12.81
CA GLU A 148 -4.20 -3.77 12.34
C GLU A 148 -4.11 -3.56 10.82
N THR A 149 -3.10 -2.80 10.38
CA THR A 149 -2.82 -2.62 8.96
C THR A 149 -2.14 -3.87 8.39
N ALA A 150 -2.77 -4.53 7.44
CA ALA A 150 -2.19 -5.70 6.80
C ALA A 150 -0.95 -5.31 5.98
N VAL A 151 0.14 -6.05 6.19
CA VAL A 151 1.29 -6.08 5.28
C VAL A 151 1.00 -7.14 4.24
N VAL A 152 0.86 -6.73 2.99
CA VAL A 152 0.45 -7.61 1.89
C VAL A 152 1.66 -8.00 1.06
N VAL A 153 1.87 -9.28 0.91
CA VAL A 153 2.92 -9.87 0.07
C VAL A 153 2.28 -10.37 -1.21
N LEU A 154 2.81 -9.91 -2.34
CA LEU A 154 2.43 -10.36 -3.67
C LEU A 154 3.54 -11.26 -4.20
N GLU A 155 3.30 -12.56 -4.14
CA GLU A 155 4.25 -13.59 -4.57
C GLU A 155 4.13 -13.82 -6.07
N PRO A 156 5.25 -13.97 -6.82
CA PRO A 156 5.18 -14.28 -8.23
C PRO A 156 4.53 -15.65 -8.46
N ARG A 157 3.70 -15.72 -9.48
CA ARG A 157 3.12 -17.00 -9.95
C ARG A 157 3.77 -17.39 -11.26
N PRO A 158 3.99 -18.68 -11.51
CA PRO A 158 4.31 -19.17 -12.85
C PRO A 158 3.14 -18.85 -13.80
N GLU A 159 3.48 -18.46 -15.03
CA GLU A 159 2.52 -18.27 -16.11
C GLU A 159 1.94 -19.62 -16.57
#